data_56f2c605f06aad6f33ddb6bd2697ef89
#
_entry.id   56f2c605f06aad6f33ddb6bd2697ef89
#
_cell.length_a   1.000
_cell.length_b   1.000
_cell.length_c   1.000
_cell.angle_alpha   90.00
_cell.angle_beta   90.00
_cell.angle_gamma   90.00
#
_symmetry.space_group_name_H-M   'P 1'
#
loop_
_entity.id
_entity.type
_entity.pdbx_description
1 polymer ?
#
loop_
_entity_poly.entity_id
_entity_poly.type
_entity_poly.pdbx_seq_one_letter_code
_entity_poly.pdbx_strand_id
1 'polypeptide(L)'
;MPDEPAEMTPAALVDEYLRRLMIPDPVGASRLVASDLRIRFTGGRRMRAPAECATFNATRYRWVKKRVEATETVAGGTPEHTVVYSLGSLYGEWPDGTAFEGNRYVDRYVVCHGRIARMDVWNDSAEWLLVRAGL
;
A
#
# COMPACT_ATOMS: atom_id res chain seq x y z
N MET A 1 -19.32 8.60 13.61
CA MET A 1 -18.88 9.89 13.20
C MET A 1 -18.47 9.91 11.75
N PRO A 2 -18.43 11.09 11.19
CA PRO A 2 -18.18 11.25 9.76
C PRO A 2 -16.91 10.64 9.25
N ASP A 3 -15.90 10.49 10.11
CA ASP A 3 -14.62 9.94 9.67
C ASP A 3 -14.59 8.42 9.56
N GLU A 4 -15.63 7.78 10.04
CA GLU A 4 -15.67 6.33 10.00
C GLU A 4 -16.02 5.87 8.60
N PRO A 5 -15.23 4.95 8.04
CA PRO A 5 -15.58 4.37 6.74
C PRO A 5 -16.60 3.26 6.90
N ALA A 6 -17.55 3.46 7.83
CA ALA A 6 -18.57 2.46 8.09
C ALA A 6 -19.19 2.04 6.77
N GLU A 7 -19.48 0.79 6.61
CA GLU A 7 -20.15 0.24 5.44
C GLU A 7 -19.31 0.14 4.17
N MET A 8 -18.04 0.52 4.21
CA MET A 8 -17.16 0.20 3.10
C MET A 8 -16.92 -1.30 3.06
N THR A 9 -16.97 -1.88 1.86
CA THR A 9 -16.48 -3.24 1.68
C THR A 9 -14.99 -3.26 1.96
N PRO A 10 -14.41 -4.41 2.33
CA PRO A 10 -12.95 -4.49 2.50
C PRO A 10 -12.18 -4.05 1.27
N ALA A 11 -12.64 -4.38 0.07
CA ALA A 11 -11.96 -3.93 -1.15
C ALA A 11 -12.01 -2.41 -1.29
N ALA A 12 -13.17 -1.81 -1.05
CA ALA A 12 -13.33 -0.36 -1.14
C ALA A 12 -12.47 0.35 -0.08
N LEU A 13 -12.35 -0.24 1.11
CA LEU A 13 -11.51 0.31 2.17
C LEU A 13 -10.04 0.35 1.73
N VAL A 14 -9.55 -0.73 1.13
CA VAL A 14 -8.17 -0.79 0.64
C VAL A 14 -7.95 0.21 -0.49
N ASP A 15 -8.90 0.29 -1.44
CA ASP A 15 -8.78 1.26 -2.54
C ASP A 15 -8.74 2.70 -2.01
N GLU A 16 -9.56 3.01 -1.01
CA GLU A 16 -9.55 4.34 -0.40
C GLU A 16 -8.26 4.61 0.34
N TYR A 17 -7.72 3.60 1.05
CA TYR A 17 -6.44 3.73 1.73
C TYR A 17 -5.33 4.09 0.74
N LEU A 18 -5.27 3.37 -0.38
CA LEU A 18 -4.25 3.62 -1.40
C LEU A 18 -4.45 4.99 -2.05
N ARG A 19 -5.70 5.39 -2.29
CA ARG A 19 -5.98 6.70 -2.85
C ARG A 19 -5.43 7.81 -1.95
N ARG A 20 -5.63 7.68 -0.64
CA ARG A 20 -5.13 8.68 0.31
C ARG A 20 -3.61 8.70 0.36
N LEU A 21 -2.97 7.55 0.29
CA LEU A 21 -1.50 7.51 0.28
C LEU A 21 -0.92 8.14 -0.96
N MET A 22 -1.62 8.08 -2.08
CA MET A 22 -1.11 8.61 -3.35
C MET A 22 -1.21 10.13 -3.46
N ILE A 23 -2.01 10.79 -2.62
CA ILE A 23 -2.14 12.25 -2.63
C ILE A 23 -0.79 12.94 -2.32
N PRO A 24 0.06 12.61 -1.34
CA PRO A 24 -0.07 11.73 -0.19
C PRO A 24 -0.76 12.40 1.00
N ASP A 25 -1.62 11.64 1.64
CA ASP A 25 -2.32 12.06 2.85
C ASP A 25 -2.21 10.94 3.89
N PRO A 26 -1.04 10.77 4.51
CA PRO A 26 -0.87 9.69 5.49
C PRO A 26 -1.74 9.86 6.74
N VAL A 27 -2.10 11.09 7.09
CA VAL A 27 -2.99 11.32 8.22
C VAL A 27 -4.39 10.78 7.91
N GLY A 28 -4.91 11.09 6.71
CA GLY A 28 -6.20 10.55 6.27
C GLY A 28 -6.15 9.04 6.14
N ALA A 29 -5.05 8.50 5.61
CA ALA A 29 -4.89 7.05 5.49
C ALA A 29 -4.89 6.38 6.87
N SER A 30 -4.34 7.03 7.90
CA SER A 30 -4.26 6.46 9.23
C SER A 30 -5.64 6.25 9.87
N ARG A 31 -6.67 6.93 9.36
CA ARG A 31 -8.03 6.75 9.86
C ARG A 31 -8.66 5.44 9.41
N LEU A 32 -8.04 4.77 8.45
CA LEU A 32 -8.56 3.53 7.88
C LEU A 32 -7.89 2.29 8.45
N VAL A 33 -6.91 2.47 9.33
CA VAL A 33 -6.11 1.36 9.86
C VAL A 33 -6.39 1.15 11.34
N ALA A 34 -6.14 -0.09 11.79
CA ALA A 34 -6.27 -0.44 13.20
C ALA A 34 -5.15 0.20 14.01
N SER A 35 -5.39 0.42 15.30
CA SER A 35 -4.40 1.01 16.19
C SER A 35 -3.16 0.15 16.38
N ASP A 36 -3.31 -1.17 16.17
CA ASP A 36 -2.20 -2.12 16.28
C ASP A 36 -1.73 -2.59 14.90
N LEU A 37 -1.87 -1.75 13.89
CA LEU A 37 -1.44 -2.06 12.53
C LEU A 37 -0.02 -2.60 12.48
N ARG A 38 0.17 -3.63 11.66
CA ARG A 38 1.48 -4.18 11.36
C ARG A 38 1.70 -4.15 9.87
N ILE A 39 2.81 -3.57 9.46
CA ILE A 39 3.19 -3.48 8.05
C ILE A 39 4.50 -4.23 7.86
N ARG A 40 4.53 -5.13 6.90
CA ARG A 40 5.76 -5.70 6.38
C ARG A 40 5.97 -5.10 5.01
N PHE A 41 6.90 -4.15 4.93
CA PHE A 41 7.16 -3.42 3.70
C PHE A 41 8.20 -4.14 2.86
N THR A 42 8.56 -3.56 1.70
CA THR A 42 9.52 -4.19 0.79
C THR A 42 10.80 -4.54 1.52
N GLY A 43 11.38 -5.70 1.18
CA GLY A 43 12.58 -6.18 1.83
C GLY A 43 12.35 -6.66 3.25
N GLY A 44 11.09 -6.81 3.68
CA GLY A 44 10.77 -7.28 5.02
C GLY A 44 10.86 -6.21 6.10
N ARG A 45 10.94 -4.93 5.72
CA ARG A 45 10.98 -3.83 6.68
C ARG A 45 9.69 -3.79 7.48
N ARG A 46 9.82 -3.61 8.79
CA ARG A 46 8.66 -3.57 9.68
C ARG A 46 8.29 -2.13 9.99
N MET A 47 7.01 -1.81 9.83
CA MET A 47 6.48 -0.47 10.07
C MET A 47 5.17 -0.58 10.82
N ARG A 48 4.76 0.50 11.44
CA ARG A 48 3.54 0.54 12.27
C ARG A 48 2.54 1.59 11.82
N ALA A 49 2.90 2.47 10.88
CA ALA A 49 2.03 3.56 10.49
C ALA A 49 2.20 3.90 9.01
N PRO A 50 1.13 4.39 8.34
CA PRO A 50 1.24 4.80 6.94
C PRO A 50 2.31 5.87 6.71
N ALA A 51 2.52 6.76 7.69
CA ALA A 51 3.54 7.80 7.56
C ALA A 51 4.94 7.22 7.40
N GLU A 52 5.23 6.07 7.98
CA GLU A 52 6.53 5.43 7.83
C GLU A 52 6.75 4.95 6.40
N CYS A 53 5.69 4.46 5.77
CA CYS A 53 5.76 4.05 4.36
C CYS A 53 6.03 5.27 3.48
N ALA A 54 5.35 6.38 3.74
CA ALA A 54 5.55 7.60 2.98
C ALA A 54 6.98 8.13 3.14
N THR A 55 7.51 8.09 4.36
CA THR A 55 8.89 8.52 4.62
C THR A 55 9.89 7.65 3.86
N PHE A 56 9.68 6.32 3.88
CA PHE A 56 10.56 5.43 3.14
C PHE A 56 10.47 5.70 1.64
N ASN A 57 9.25 5.85 1.12
CA ASN A 57 9.08 6.09 -0.31
C ASN A 57 9.75 7.39 -0.75
N ALA A 58 9.79 8.40 0.10
CA ALA A 58 10.46 9.66 -0.20
C ALA A 58 11.97 9.50 -0.35
N THR A 59 12.56 8.43 0.18
CA THR A 59 13.98 8.14 -0.01
C THR A 59 14.23 7.37 -1.31
N ARG A 60 13.21 6.68 -1.82
CA ARG A 60 13.35 5.80 -2.99
C ARG A 60 12.88 6.48 -4.27
N TYR A 61 11.86 7.33 -4.17
CA TYR A 61 11.22 7.95 -5.32
C TYR A 61 11.12 9.45 -5.11
N ARG A 62 11.13 10.20 -6.22
CA ARG A 62 10.73 11.59 -6.16
C ARG A 62 9.24 11.68 -5.86
N TRP A 63 8.47 10.83 -6.53
CA TRP A 63 7.07 10.54 -6.22
C TRP A 63 6.72 9.19 -6.82
N VAL A 64 5.70 8.54 -6.27
CA VAL A 64 5.26 7.22 -6.74
C VAL A 64 3.76 7.09 -6.56
N LYS A 65 3.12 6.51 -7.55
CA LYS A 65 1.70 6.19 -7.51
C LYS A 65 1.47 4.80 -8.07
N LYS A 66 0.28 4.26 -7.81
CA LYS A 66 -0.12 2.93 -8.25
C LYS A 66 -1.19 3.00 -9.31
N ARG A 67 -1.04 2.18 -10.36
CA ARG A 67 -2.14 1.83 -11.24
C ARG A 67 -2.70 0.52 -10.74
N VAL A 68 -3.86 0.58 -10.10
CA VAL A 68 -4.50 -0.61 -9.54
C VAL A 68 -5.18 -1.35 -10.69
N GLU A 69 -4.74 -2.58 -10.95
CA GLU A 69 -5.32 -3.40 -12.02
C GLU A 69 -6.41 -4.32 -11.48
N ALA A 70 -6.27 -4.77 -10.24
CA ALA A 70 -7.25 -5.64 -9.62
C ALA A 70 -7.23 -5.47 -8.12
N THR A 71 -8.41 -5.57 -7.50
CA THR A 71 -8.56 -5.63 -6.05
C THR A 71 -9.41 -6.86 -5.78
N GLU A 72 -8.81 -7.87 -5.14
CA GLU A 72 -9.44 -9.18 -4.96
C GLU A 72 -9.55 -9.51 -3.49
N THR A 73 -10.66 -10.13 -3.09
CA THR A 73 -10.90 -10.48 -1.71
C THR A 73 -10.99 -11.97 -1.53
N VAL A 74 -10.50 -12.44 -0.39
CA VAL A 74 -10.53 -13.86 -0.01
C VAL A 74 -10.92 -13.92 1.46
N ALA A 75 -11.71 -14.93 1.84
CA ALA A 75 -12.07 -15.13 3.24
C ALA A 75 -10.79 -15.41 4.04
N GLY A 76 -10.66 -14.72 5.19
CA GLY A 76 -9.46 -14.81 6.02
C GLY A 76 -9.54 -15.80 7.16
N GLY A 77 -10.45 -16.76 7.09
CA GLY A 77 -10.56 -17.82 8.10
C GLY A 77 -11.58 -17.54 9.19
N THR A 78 -11.95 -16.30 9.45
CA THR A 78 -13.03 -15.95 10.38
C THR A 78 -13.93 -14.91 9.72
N PRO A 79 -15.19 -14.80 10.19
CA PRO A 79 -16.11 -13.82 9.60
C PRO A 79 -15.62 -12.37 9.70
N GLU A 80 -14.82 -12.07 10.73
CA GLU A 80 -14.32 -10.71 10.96
C GLU A 80 -13.08 -10.38 10.15
N HIS A 81 -12.45 -11.38 9.56
CA HIS A 81 -11.21 -11.19 8.81
C HIS A 81 -11.46 -11.40 7.32
N THR A 82 -11.06 -10.43 6.53
CA THR A 82 -11.06 -10.55 5.08
C THR A 82 -9.67 -10.19 4.56
N VAL A 83 -9.16 -11.03 3.69
CA VAL A 83 -7.87 -10.75 3.02
C VAL A 83 -8.17 -10.06 1.71
N VAL A 84 -7.48 -8.95 1.45
CA VAL A 84 -7.62 -8.20 0.21
C VAL A 84 -6.26 -8.11 -0.46
N TYR A 85 -6.21 -8.46 -1.73
CA TYR A 85 -5.02 -8.28 -2.55
C TYR A 85 -5.25 -7.11 -3.50
N SER A 86 -4.27 -6.20 -3.57
CA SER A 86 -4.24 -5.14 -4.56
C SER A 86 -3.07 -5.42 -5.47
N LEU A 87 -3.32 -5.46 -6.78
CA LEU A 87 -2.31 -5.80 -7.77
C LEU A 87 -2.29 -4.74 -8.87
N GLY A 88 -1.10 -4.49 -9.40
CA GLY A 88 -0.96 -3.56 -10.50
C GLY A 88 0.48 -3.19 -10.73
N SER A 89 0.69 -1.95 -11.12
CA SER A 89 2.03 -1.45 -11.37
C SER A 89 2.23 -0.09 -10.72
N LEU A 90 3.50 0.24 -10.52
CA LEU A 90 3.90 1.55 -10.00
C LEU A 90 4.32 2.44 -11.17
N TYR A 91 4.14 3.74 -11.00
CA TYR A 91 4.65 4.75 -11.91
C TYR A 91 5.04 5.98 -11.11
N GLY A 92 5.96 6.75 -11.65
CA GLY A 92 6.42 7.94 -10.94
C GLY A 92 7.74 8.44 -11.49
N GLU A 93 8.56 8.99 -10.60
CA GLU A 93 9.90 9.47 -10.94
C GLU A 93 10.89 9.01 -9.89
N TRP A 94 12.06 8.58 -10.36
CA TRP A 94 13.20 8.31 -9.49
C TRP A 94 13.71 9.62 -8.90
N PRO A 95 14.59 9.57 -7.90
CA PRO A 95 15.11 10.82 -7.29
C PRO A 95 15.77 11.78 -8.28
N ASP A 96 16.34 11.26 -9.37
CA ASP A 96 16.98 12.10 -10.38
C ASP A 96 15.99 12.69 -11.40
N GLY A 97 14.68 12.45 -11.21
CA GLY A 97 13.63 12.96 -12.09
C GLY A 97 13.32 12.08 -13.28
N THR A 98 14.03 10.96 -13.46
CA THR A 98 13.74 10.03 -14.56
C THR A 98 12.40 9.36 -14.31
N ALA A 99 11.50 9.41 -15.28
CA ALA A 99 10.20 8.76 -15.19
C ALA A 99 10.35 7.24 -15.26
N PHE A 100 9.45 6.54 -14.58
CA PHE A 100 9.36 5.10 -14.65
C PHE A 100 7.90 4.65 -14.62
N GLU A 101 7.63 3.48 -15.18
CA GLU A 101 6.32 2.83 -15.08
C GLU A 101 6.48 1.35 -15.37
N GLY A 102 5.54 0.56 -14.87
CA GLY A 102 5.47 -0.86 -15.19
C GLY A 102 6.10 -1.79 -14.17
N ASN A 103 6.76 -1.28 -13.14
CA ASN A 103 7.24 -2.13 -12.07
C ASN A 103 6.04 -2.65 -11.29
N ARG A 104 5.94 -3.96 -11.19
CA ARG A 104 4.78 -4.63 -10.63
C ARG A 104 4.74 -4.52 -9.11
N TYR A 105 3.53 -4.51 -8.55
CA TYR A 105 3.37 -4.63 -7.12
C TYR A 105 2.25 -5.61 -6.80
N VAL A 106 2.34 -6.21 -5.62
CA VAL A 106 1.22 -6.90 -4.98
C VAL A 106 1.27 -6.56 -3.50
N ASP A 107 0.13 -6.12 -2.99
CA ASP A 107 -0.05 -5.84 -1.57
C ASP A 107 -1.11 -6.79 -1.03
N ARG A 108 -0.86 -7.32 0.16
CA ARG A 108 -1.82 -8.15 0.86
C ARG A 108 -2.26 -7.43 2.13
N TYR A 109 -3.56 -7.25 2.29
CA TYR A 109 -4.15 -6.58 3.45
C TYR A 109 -5.04 -7.55 4.22
N VAL A 110 -5.00 -7.47 5.54
CA VAL A 110 -5.99 -8.14 6.37
C VAL A 110 -6.88 -7.05 6.96
N VAL A 111 -8.16 -7.11 6.61
CA VAL A 111 -9.17 -6.17 7.11
C VAL A 111 -9.93 -6.85 8.22
N CYS A 112 -9.96 -6.20 9.37
CA CYS A 112 -10.53 -6.74 10.58
C CYS A 112 -11.42 -5.66 11.19
N HIS A 113 -12.71 -5.96 11.38
CA HIS A 113 -13.67 -5.02 11.97
C HIS A 113 -13.65 -3.66 11.27
N GLY A 114 -13.61 -3.67 9.94
CA GLY A 114 -13.68 -2.43 9.15
C GLY A 114 -12.42 -1.60 9.13
N ARG A 115 -11.28 -2.14 9.58
CA ARG A 115 -9.99 -1.44 9.59
C ARG A 115 -8.91 -2.35 9.02
N ILE A 116 -7.90 -1.75 8.41
CA ILE A 116 -6.74 -2.51 7.95
C ILE A 116 -5.87 -2.81 9.15
N ALA A 117 -5.72 -4.10 9.47
CA ALA A 117 -4.94 -4.55 10.64
C ALA A 117 -3.56 -5.03 10.25
N ARG A 118 -3.37 -5.47 9.01
CA ARG A 118 -2.07 -5.97 8.56
C ARG A 118 -1.90 -5.65 7.08
N MET A 119 -0.65 -5.43 6.71
CA MET A 119 -0.27 -5.10 5.35
C MET A 119 1.06 -5.77 5.05
N ASP A 120 1.13 -6.48 3.92
CA ASP A 120 2.39 -7.03 3.40
C ASP A 120 2.55 -6.50 1.98
N VAL A 121 3.73 -5.97 1.66
CA VAL A 121 3.96 -5.23 0.42
C VAL A 121 5.15 -5.80 -0.33
N TRP A 122 4.94 -6.10 -1.60
CA TRP A 122 5.99 -6.55 -2.52
C TRP A 122 5.93 -5.73 -3.80
N ASN A 123 7.09 -5.36 -4.32
CA ASN A 123 7.13 -4.75 -5.65
C ASN A 123 8.50 -4.93 -6.29
N ASP A 124 8.55 -4.65 -7.59
CA ASP A 124 9.74 -4.85 -8.41
C ASP A 124 10.72 -3.68 -8.38
N SER A 125 10.48 -2.64 -7.58
CA SER A 125 11.30 -1.42 -7.69
C SER A 125 12.80 -1.67 -7.47
N ALA A 126 13.14 -2.54 -6.50
CA ALA A 126 14.56 -2.84 -6.27
C ALA A 126 15.17 -3.54 -7.48
N GLU A 127 14.43 -4.43 -8.13
CA GLU A 127 14.90 -5.09 -9.36
C GLU A 127 15.18 -4.06 -10.43
N TRP A 128 14.27 -3.10 -10.62
CA TRP A 128 14.44 -2.05 -11.62
C TRP A 128 15.68 -1.19 -11.35
N LEU A 129 15.93 -0.88 -10.06
CA LEU A 129 17.11 -0.11 -9.69
C LEU A 129 18.39 -0.89 -9.93
N LEU A 130 18.37 -2.20 -9.69
CA LEU A 130 19.52 -3.06 -9.97
C LEU A 130 19.81 -3.09 -11.46
N VAL A 131 18.79 -3.19 -12.30
CA VAL A 131 18.96 -3.16 -13.75
C VAL A 131 19.58 -1.82 -14.19
N ARG A 132 19.10 -0.70 -13.63
CA ARG A 132 19.69 0.62 -13.94
C ARG A 132 21.16 0.69 -13.53
N ALA A 133 21.55 -0.03 -12.50
CA ALA A 133 22.93 -0.08 -12.02
C ALA A 133 23.79 -1.09 -12.80
N GLY A 134 23.22 -1.77 -13.80
CA GLY A 134 23.95 -2.71 -14.62
C GLY A 134 24.06 -4.11 -14.03
N LEU A 135 23.20 -4.43 -13.06
CA LEU A 135 23.25 -5.74 -12.39
C LEU A 135 22.17 -6.69 -12.89
#